data_6137a3f0923af6954e29581c8dee51bd
#
_entry.id   6137a3f0923af6954e29581c8dee51bd
#
_cell.length_a   1.000
_cell.length_b   1.000
_cell.length_c   1.000
_cell.angle_alpha   90.00
_cell.angle_beta   90.00
_cell.angle_gamma   90.00
#
_symmetry.space_group_name_H-M   'P 1'
#
loop_
_entity.id
_entity.type
_entity.pdbx_description
1 polymer ?
#
loop_
_entity_poly.entity_id
_entity_poly.type
_entity_poly.pdbx_seq_one_letter_code
_entity_poly.pdbx_strand_id
1 'polypeptide(L)'
;MASWAQFETEAPQLAAVAARLWPGMVALHRGAAKPVDVPWFPVSYLATIRGDGSPRLHPICPILAGGRLFVAIPRTSPKGLDLRRDSRCVIHALPGPDDDELCIRAVASEVTDDPSIGALVCGVVARSGVGGMIESVSNDPLFEFDLRAVDIAWWLDIGQPGTRAVRQRWIAT
;
A
#
# COMPACT_ATOMS: atom_id res chain seq x y z
N MET A 1 -3.63 6.29 -15.14
CA MET A 1 -3.57 5.71 -13.78
C MET A 1 -2.10 5.58 -13.39
N ALA A 2 -1.69 6.27 -12.35
CA ALA A 2 -0.32 6.21 -11.87
C ALA A 2 -0.12 4.99 -10.96
N SER A 3 1.00 4.29 -11.16
CA SER A 3 1.29 3.01 -10.52
C SER A 3 2.48 3.10 -9.56
N TRP A 4 2.67 2.06 -8.76
CA TRP A 4 3.88 1.91 -7.94
C TRP A 4 5.14 1.85 -8.81
N ALA A 5 5.10 1.15 -9.96
CA ALA A 5 6.22 1.07 -10.88
C ALA A 5 6.61 2.44 -11.45
N GLN A 6 5.64 3.31 -11.73
CA GLN A 6 5.91 4.69 -12.14
C GLN A 6 6.58 5.46 -11.00
N PHE A 7 6.07 5.36 -9.77
CA PHE A 7 6.69 5.97 -8.60
C PHE A 7 8.14 5.49 -8.39
N GLU A 8 8.40 4.17 -8.50
CA GLU A 8 9.76 3.62 -8.41
C GLU A 8 10.70 4.18 -9.49
N THR A 9 10.18 4.39 -10.69
CA THR A 9 10.96 4.91 -11.82
C THR A 9 11.26 6.41 -11.69
N GLU A 10 10.25 7.18 -11.32
CA GLU A 10 10.35 8.66 -11.28
C GLU A 10 10.97 9.18 -9.99
N ALA A 11 10.85 8.43 -8.89
CA ALA A 11 11.36 8.81 -7.57
C ALA A 11 12.10 7.66 -6.86
N PRO A 12 13.19 7.11 -7.45
CA PRO A 12 13.84 5.90 -6.94
C PRO A 12 14.39 6.05 -5.51
N GLN A 13 14.83 7.25 -5.13
CA GLN A 13 15.30 7.51 -3.77
C GLN A 13 14.17 7.41 -2.74
N LEU A 14 12.98 7.94 -3.06
CA LEU A 14 11.80 7.84 -2.20
C LEU A 14 11.29 6.39 -2.15
N ALA A 15 11.28 5.69 -3.27
CA ALA A 15 10.91 4.29 -3.34
C ALA A 15 11.83 3.40 -2.49
N ALA A 16 13.11 3.73 -2.37
CA ALA A 16 14.04 3.03 -1.49
C ALA A 16 13.68 3.21 0.01
N VAL A 17 13.22 4.40 0.40
CA VAL A 17 12.71 4.62 1.78
C VAL A 17 11.41 3.85 2.00
N ALA A 18 10.46 3.92 1.06
CA ALA A 18 9.20 3.18 1.13
C ALA A 18 9.42 1.66 1.25
N ALA A 19 10.44 1.13 0.56
CA ALA A 19 10.80 -0.28 0.63
C ALA A 19 11.26 -0.73 2.03
N ARG A 20 11.79 0.17 2.86
CA ARG A 20 12.15 -0.15 4.26
C ARG A 20 10.92 -0.34 5.14
N LEU A 21 9.82 0.36 4.82
CA LEU A 21 8.54 0.25 5.56
C LEU A 21 7.71 -0.96 5.13
N TRP A 22 7.87 -1.41 3.88
CA TRP A 22 7.19 -2.57 3.31
C TRP A 22 8.16 -3.65 2.79
N PRO A 23 9.16 -4.08 3.55
CA PRO A 23 10.27 -4.89 3.03
C PRO A 23 9.82 -6.26 2.50
N GLY A 24 8.91 -6.94 3.19
CA GLY A 24 8.38 -8.24 2.73
C GLY A 24 7.59 -8.13 1.44
N MET A 25 6.71 -7.13 1.34
CA MET A 25 5.88 -6.90 0.16
C MET A 25 6.72 -6.49 -1.05
N VAL A 26 7.69 -5.61 -0.88
CA VAL A 26 8.58 -5.19 -1.96
C VAL A 26 9.49 -6.34 -2.40
N ALA A 27 10.01 -7.16 -1.47
CA ALA A 27 10.76 -8.36 -1.79
C ALA A 27 9.92 -9.34 -2.63
N LEU A 28 8.67 -9.60 -2.21
CA LEU A 28 7.76 -10.48 -2.94
C LEU A 28 7.46 -9.96 -4.35
N HIS A 29 7.20 -8.66 -4.49
CA HIS A 29 6.99 -8.00 -5.78
C HIS A 29 8.19 -8.17 -6.73
N ARG A 30 9.40 -8.00 -6.20
CA ARG A 30 10.65 -8.13 -6.97
C ARG A 30 11.11 -9.57 -7.17
N GLY A 31 10.37 -10.56 -6.66
CA GLY A 31 10.75 -11.97 -6.74
C GLY A 31 11.95 -12.34 -5.86
N ALA A 32 12.28 -11.50 -4.88
CA ALA A 32 13.38 -11.73 -3.95
C ALA A 32 12.93 -12.56 -2.74
N ALA A 33 13.91 -13.12 -2.00
CA ALA A 33 13.64 -13.78 -0.73
C ALA A 33 13.11 -12.77 0.31
N LYS A 34 12.20 -13.24 1.17
CA LYS A 34 11.69 -12.43 2.28
C LYS A 34 12.82 -12.12 3.26
N PRO A 35 12.97 -10.85 3.69
CA PRO A 35 13.84 -10.52 4.81
C PRO A 35 13.42 -11.27 6.07
N VAL A 36 14.38 -11.58 6.93
CA VAL A 36 14.13 -12.29 8.19
C VAL A 36 13.26 -11.42 9.10
N ASP A 37 12.34 -12.07 9.83
CA ASP A 37 11.49 -11.45 10.87
C ASP A 37 10.57 -10.29 10.41
N VAL A 38 10.28 -10.19 9.12
CA VAL A 38 9.27 -9.25 8.62
C VAL A 38 8.09 -9.99 7.99
N PRO A 39 6.86 -9.46 8.07
CA PRO A 39 5.71 -10.04 7.39
C PRO A 39 5.81 -9.84 5.87
N TRP A 40 5.25 -10.77 5.07
CA TRP A 40 5.08 -10.58 3.63
C TRP A 40 4.19 -9.39 3.30
N PHE A 41 3.08 -9.27 4.04
CA PHE A 41 2.09 -8.22 3.87
C PHE A 41 2.03 -7.40 5.16
N PRO A 42 2.58 -6.18 5.17
CA PRO A 42 2.54 -5.33 6.34
C PRO A 42 1.13 -4.80 6.55
N VAL A 43 0.74 -4.64 7.80
CA VAL A 43 -0.45 -3.87 8.14
C VAL A 43 -0.18 -2.40 7.83
N SER A 44 -1.15 -1.76 7.18
CA SER A 44 -1.19 -0.33 6.94
C SER A 44 -2.57 0.21 7.32
N TYR A 45 -2.71 1.52 7.45
CA TYR A 45 -4.01 2.14 7.64
C TYR A 45 -4.53 2.70 6.32
N LEU A 46 -5.82 2.45 6.05
CA LEU A 46 -6.58 3.06 4.97
C LEU A 46 -7.56 4.08 5.56
N ALA A 47 -7.40 5.33 5.19
CA ALA A 47 -8.37 6.38 5.46
C ALA A 47 -9.34 6.50 4.29
N THR A 48 -10.65 6.46 4.59
CA THR A 48 -11.75 6.66 3.65
C THR A 48 -12.69 7.75 4.15
N ILE A 49 -13.63 8.18 3.33
CA ILE A 49 -14.61 9.22 3.66
C ILE A 49 -15.96 8.54 3.88
N ARG A 50 -16.57 8.75 5.05
CA ARG A 50 -17.91 8.25 5.37
C ARG A 50 -19.00 9.04 4.63
N GLY A 51 -20.26 8.53 4.64
CA GLY A 51 -21.40 9.18 4.03
C GLY A 51 -21.71 10.58 4.58
N ASP A 52 -21.33 10.85 5.82
CA ASP A 52 -21.47 12.15 6.46
C ASP A 52 -20.26 13.09 6.25
N GLY A 53 -19.28 12.66 5.44
CA GLY A 53 -18.06 13.39 5.18
C GLY A 53 -16.96 13.22 6.23
N SER A 54 -17.22 12.55 7.34
CA SER A 54 -16.21 12.31 8.37
C SER A 54 -15.17 11.27 7.92
N PRO A 55 -13.92 11.33 8.39
CA PRO A 55 -12.92 10.33 8.07
C PRO A 55 -13.18 9.01 8.78
N ARG A 56 -12.80 7.91 8.13
CA ARG A 56 -12.74 6.57 8.70
C ARG A 56 -11.34 6.02 8.52
N LEU A 57 -10.80 5.39 9.56
CA LEU A 57 -9.50 4.74 9.52
C LEU A 57 -9.66 3.24 9.80
N HIS A 58 -9.09 2.41 8.93
CA HIS A 58 -9.12 0.95 9.06
C HIS A 58 -7.78 0.31 8.72
N PRO A 59 -7.40 -0.77 9.41
CA PRO A 59 -6.27 -1.58 8.98
C PRO A 59 -6.58 -2.27 7.65
N ILE A 60 -5.54 -2.38 6.82
CA ILE A 60 -5.49 -3.15 5.58
C ILE A 60 -4.16 -3.86 5.45
N CYS A 61 -4.11 -4.88 4.60
CA CYS A 61 -2.87 -5.49 4.12
C CYS A 61 -2.74 -5.16 2.63
N PRO A 62 -1.97 -4.13 2.23
CA PRO A 62 -1.76 -3.81 0.83
C PRO A 62 -0.99 -4.91 0.12
N ILE A 63 -1.25 -5.09 -1.18
CA ILE A 63 -0.62 -6.09 -2.04
C ILE A 63 -0.02 -5.39 -3.24
N LEU A 64 1.28 -5.57 -3.46
CA LEU A 64 1.98 -5.04 -4.62
C LEU A 64 2.15 -6.15 -5.65
N ALA A 65 1.49 -6.02 -6.79
CA ALA A 65 1.49 -7.01 -7.86
C ALA A 65 1.64 -6.33 -9.23
N GLY A 66 2.58 -6.77 -10.05
CA GLY A 66 2.83 -6.19 -11.37
C GLY A 66 3.12 -4.68 -11.36
N GLY A 67 3.75 -4.17 -10.31
CA GLY A 67 4.00 -2.73 -10.15
C GLY A 67 2.77 -1.89 -9.81
N ARG A 68 1.65 -2.52 -9.44
CA ARG A 68 0.37 -1.91 -9.09
C ARG A 68 0.01 -2.24 -7.65
N LEU A 69 -0.71 -1.37 -6.96
CA LEU A 69 -1.07 -1.52 -5.55
C LEU A 69 -2.54 -1.91 -5.41
N PHE A 70 -2.80 -2.97 -4.64
CA PHE A 70 -4.12 -3.55 -4.45
C PHE A 70 -4.44 -3.80 -2.98
N VAL A 71 -5.72 -4.04 -2.70
CA VAL A 71 -6.21 -4.59 -1.44
C VAL A 71 -7.47 -5.43 -1.69
N ALA A 72 -7.58 -6.57 -1.01
CA ALA A 72 -8.84 -7.32 -0.93
C ALA A 72 -9.67 -6.78 0.26
N ILE A 73 -10.94 -6.47 0.01
CA ILE A 73 -11.83 -5.90 1.02
C ILE A 73 -13.15 -6.66 1.01
N PRO A 74 -13.57 -7.27 2.13
CA PRO A 74 -14.87 -7.95 2.22
C PRO A 74 -16.02 -7.08 1.72
N ARG A 75 -16.93 -7.67 0.94
CA ARG A 75 -18.02 -6.96 0.25
C ARG A 75 -18.87 -6.10 1.17
N THR A 76 -19.09 -6.55 2.41
CA THR A 76 -19.89 -5.86 3.42
C THR A 76 -19.08 -4.90 4.29
N SER A 77 -17.77 -4.82 4.08
CA SER A 77 -16.91 -3.97 4.91
C SER A 77 -17.22 -2.49 4.72
N PRO A 78 -17.38 -1.71 5.82
CA PRO A 78 -17.65 -0.27 5.72
C PRO A 78 -16.66 0.51 4.86
N LYS A 79 -15.36 0.16 4.89
CA LYS A 79 -14.34 0.80 4.06
C LYS A 79 -14.58 0.56 2.55
N GLY A 80 -15.04 -0.65 2.16
CA GLY A 80 -15.39 -0.94 0.78
C GLY A 80 -16.63 -0.17 0.31
N LEU A 81 -17.65 -0.03 1.19
CA LEU A 81 -18.82 0.79 0.91
C LEU A 81 -18.45 2.28 0.77
N ASP A 82 -17.53 2.77 1.61
CA ASP A 82 -17.03 4.14 1.51
C ASP A 82 -16.31 4.37 0.17
N LEU A 83 -15.38 3.48 -0.24
CA LEU A 83 -14.63 3.61 -1.49
C LEU A 83 -15.51 3.57 -2.74
N ARG A 84 -16.61 2.81 -2.73
CA ARG A 84 -17.58 2.79 -3.84
C ARG A 84 -18.34 4.11 -3.97
N ARG A 85 -18.55 4.82 -2.86
CA ARG A 85 -19.24 6.10 -2.83
C ARG A 85 -18.28 7.27 -3.11
N ASP A 86 -17.12 7.26 -2.48
CA ASP A 86 -16.06 8.25 -2.64
C ASP A 86 -14.71 7.52 -2.70
N SER A 87 -14.17 7.45 -3.89
CA SER A 87 -12.96 6.68 -4.19
C SER A 87 -11.66 7.30 -3.67
N ARG A 88 -11.71 8.54 -3.18
CA ARG A 88 -10.53 9.22 -2.60
C ARG A 88 -10.13 8.56 -1.29
N CYS A 89 -8.86 8.28 -1.15
CA CYS A 89 -8.34 7.63 0.04
C CYS A 89 -6.88 7.98 0.31
N VAL A 90 -6.45 7.62 1.51
CA VAL A 90 -5.05 7.70 1.93
C VAL A 90 -4.65 6.35 2.53
N ILE A 91 -3.50 5.84 2.11
CA ILE A 91 -2.87 4.68 2.74
C ILE A 91 -1.67 5.18 3.52
N HIS A 92 -1.59 4.80 4.79
CA HIS A 92 -0.47 5.15 5.66
C HIS A 92 0.18 3.85 6.18
N ALA A 93 1.47 3.64 5.89
CA ALA A 93 2.23 2.57 6.50
C ALA A 93 2.32 2.76 8.02
N LEU A 94 2.47 1.68 8.77
CA LEU A 94 2.88 1.83 10.18
C LEU A 94 4.28 2.45 10.19
N PRO A 95 4.56 3.35 11.14
CA PRO A 95 5.89 3.92 11.29
C PRO A 95 6.95 2.83 11.43
N GLY A 96 8.10 3.04 10.79
CA GLY A 96 9.26 2.20 10.98
C GLY A 96 9.91 2.42 12.35
N PRO A 97 10.95 1.64 12.70
CA PRO A 97 11.63 1.76 13.99
C PRO A 97 12.29 3.13 14.19
N ASP A 98 12.57 3.83 13.10
CA ASP A 98 13.19 5.17 13.11
C ASP A 98 12.16 6.28 12.81
N ASP A 99 10.86 6.03 13.07
CA ASP A 99 9.76 6.96 12.76
C ASP A 99 9.67 7.36 11.28
N ASP A 100 10.19 6.53 10.38
CA ASP A 100 9.98 6.72 8.93
C ASP A 100 8.48 6.67 8.60
N GLU A 101 8.02 7.58 7.78
CA GLU A 101 6.62 7.69 7.36
C GLU A 101 6.48 7.43 5.86
N LEU A 102 5.43 6.70 5.50
CA LEU A 102 4.96 6.55 4.11
C LEU A 102 3.46 6.80 4.07
N CYS A 103 3.08 7.82 3.34
CA CYS A 103 1.69 8.21 3.15
C CYS A 103 1.38 8.30 1.65
N ILE A 104 0.42 7.52 1.16
CA ILE A 104 0.04 7.44 -0.25
C ILE A 104 -1.37 8.00 -0.41
N ARG A 105 -1.51 9.10 -1.15
CA ARG A 105 -2.81 9.61 -1.59
C ARG A 105 -3.20 8.92 -2.90
N ALA A 106 -4.40 8.37 -2.95
CA ALA A 106 -4.84 7.59 -4.09
C ALA A 106 -6.34 7.75 -4.38
N VAL A 107 -6.71 7.27 -5.56
CA VAL A 107 -8.11 7.03 -5.96
C VAL A 107 -8.25 5.52 -6.14
N ALA A 108 -9.20 4.91 -5.44
CA ALA A 108 -9.43 3.48 -5.48
C ALA A 108 -10.47 3.13 -6.56
N SER A 109 -10.26 2.02 -7.27
CA SER A 109 -11.22 1.45 -8.22
C SER A 109 -11.42 -0.02 -7.91
N GLU A 110 -12.67 -0.48 -7.83
CA GLU A 110 -12.97 -1.91 -7.73
C GLU A 110 -12.68 -2.58 -9.09
N VAL A 111 -11.86 -3.63 -9.06
CA VAL A 111 -11.35 -4.33 -10.26
C VAL A 111 -11.63 -5.83 -10.21
N THR A 112 -12.62 -6.24 -9.40
CA THR A 112 -12.98 -7.64 -9.14
C THR A 112 -13.36 -8.40 -10.41
N ASP A 113 -13.97 -7.72 -11.38
CA ASP A 113 -14.49 -8.34 -12.59
C ASP A 113 -13.42 -8.54 -13.69
N ASP A 114 -12.17 -8.17 -13.44
CA ASP A 114 -11.05 -8.42 -14.35
C ASP A 114 -10.28 -9.69 -13.97
N PRO A 115 -10.47 -10.81 -14.71
CA PRO A 115 -9.81 -12.09 -14.39
C PRO A 115 -8.28 -12.01 -14.46
N SER A 116 -7.74 -11.12 -15.29
CA SER A 116 -6.29 -10.96 -15.46
C SER A 116 -5.66 -10.32 -14.20
N ILE A 117 -6.36 -9.37 -13.58
CA ILE A 117 -5.96 -8.77 -12.32
C ILE A 117 -6.07 -9.78 -11.20
N GLY A 118 -7.19 -10.52 -11.12
CA GLY A 118 -7.37 -11.59 -10.16
C GLY A 118 -6.23 -12.60 -10.21
N ALA A 119 -5.88 -13.09 -11.40
CA ALA A 119 -4.78 -14.04 -11.61
C ALA A 119 -3.42 -13.44 -11.19
N LEU A 120 -3.17 -12.16 -11.53
CA LEU A 120 -1.94 -11.46 -11.15
C LEU A 120 -1.77 -11.39 -9.63
N VAL A 121 -2.80 -10.93 -8.93
CA VAL A 121 -2.79 -10.77 -7.46
C VAL A 121 -2.69 -12.12 -6.77
N CYS A 122 -3.51 -13.10 -7.18
CA CYS A 122 -3.44 -14.48 -6.64
C CYS A 122 -2.06 -15.12 -6.86
N GLY A 123 -1.43 -14.90 -8.01
CA GLY A 123 -0.09 -15.42 -8.29
C GLY A 123 0.99 -14.83 -7.36
N VAL A 124 0.89 -13.57 -7.01
CA VAL A 124 1.79 -12.94 -6.03
C VAL A 124 1.54 -13.51 -4.63
N VAL A 125 0.28 -13.57 -4.21
CA VAL A 125 -0.10 -14.04 -2.86
C VAL A 125 0.24 -15.53 -2.68
N ALA A 126 0.05 -16.36 -3.71
CA ALA A 126 0.40 -17.78 -3.66
C ALA A 126 1.90 -18.00 -3.38
N ARG A 127 2.77 -17.18 -3.97
CA ARG A 127 4.22 -17.25 -3.70
C ARG A 127 4.59 -16.89 -2.25
N SER A 128 3.76 -16.14 -1.55
CA SER A 128 3.99 -15.83 -0.15
C SER A 128 3.75 -17.01 0.80
N GLY A 129 2.94 -17.99 0.41
CA GLY A 129 2.52 -19.09 1.26
C GLY A 129 1.57 -18.70 2.40
N VAL A 130 1.01 -17.48 2.40
CA VAL A 130 0.08 -17.00 3.44
C VAL A 130 -1.35 -17.40 3.07
N GLY A 131 -1.82 -18.53 3.60
CA GLY A 131 -3.12 -19.16 3.23
C GLY A 131 -4.32 -18.22 3.42
N GLY A 132 -4.41 -17.49 4.53
CA GLY A 132 -5.52 -16.54 4.75
C GLY A 132 -5.58 -15.39 3.73
N MET A 133 -4.43 -14.96 3.20
CA MET A 133 -4.39 -13.97 2.13
C MET A 133 -4.88 -14.55 0.79
N ILE A 134 -4.57 -15.81 0.51
CA ILE A 134 -5.04 -16.52 -0.70
C ILE A 134 -6.56 -16.58 -0.68
N GLU A 135 -7.16 -16.99 0.44
CA GLU A 135 -8.61 -17.05 0.60
C GLU A 135 -9.26 -15.65 0.43
N SER A 136 -8.70 -14.62 1.05
CA SER A 136 -9.21 -13.26 0.94
C SER A 136 -9.19 -12.76 -0.52
N VAL A 137 -8.07 -12.86 -1.23
CA VAL A 137 -8.00 -12.37 -2.64
C VAL A 137 -8.83 -13.19 -3.62
N SER A 138 -9.22 -14.42 -3.25
CA SER A 138 -10.07 -15.29 -4.09
C SER A 138 -11.56 -14.98 -3.89
N ASN A 139 -11.97 -14.51 -2.73
CA ASN A 139 -13.37 -14.38 -2.32
C ASN A 139 -13.82 -12.92 -2.17
N ASP A 140 -12.92 -12.01 -1.83
CA ASP A 140 -13.25 -10.62 -1.56
C ASP A 140 -13.03 -9.73 -2.79
N PRO A 141 -13.82 -8.67 -2.94
CA PRO A 141 -13.59 -7.65 -3.95
C PRO A 141 -12.17 -7.07 -3.88
N LEU A 142 -11.53 -6.96 -5.04
CA LEU A 142 -10.23 -6.30 -5.19
C LEU A 142 -10.41 -4.84 -5.55
N PHE A 143 -9.68 -3.98 -4.85
CA PHE A 143 -9.53 -2.57 -5.17
C PHE A 143 -8.10 -2.29 -5.61
N GLU A 144 -7.95 -1.58 -6.71
CA GLU A 144 -6.68 -1.03 -7.19
C GLU A 144 -6.58 0.44 -6.83
N PHE A 145 -5.36 0.89 -6.52
CA PHE A 145 -5.07 2.27 -6.16
C PHE A 145 -4.32 2.99 -7.30
N ASP A 146 -4.97 4.02 -7.86
CA ASP A 146 -4.35 5.01 -8.73
C ASP A 146 -3.64 6.05 -7.85
N LEU A 147 -2.31 6.01 -7.82
CA LEU A 147 -1.50 6.85 -6.95
C LEU A 147 -1.54 8.30 -7.42
N ARG A 148 -1.85 9.23 -6.54
CA ARG A 148 -1.88 10.67 -6.81
C ARG A 148 -0.68 11.40 -6.26
N ALA A 149 -0.22 10.98 -5.08
CA ALA A 149 1.01 11.44 -4.49
C ALA A 149 1.53 10.44 -3.46
N VAL A 150 2.84 10.42 -3.28
CA VAL A 150 3.51 9.67 -2.23
C VAL A 150 4.33 10.65 -1.40
N ASP A 151 3.95 10.81 -0.13
CA ASP A 151 4.65 11.60 0.86
C ASP A 151 5.52 10.67 1.71
N ILE A 152 6.79 10.98 1.85
CA ILE A 152 7.74 10.24 2.68
C ILE A 152 8.43 11.19 3.63
N ALA A 153 8.53 10.79 4.90
CA ALA A 153 9.35 11.45 5.88
C ALA A 153 10.30 10.44 6.52
N TRP A 154 11.49 10.89 6.81
CA TRP A 154 12.49 10.15 7.58
C TRP A 154 13.35 11.08 8.39
N TRP A 155 14.03 10.52 9.37
CA TRP A 155 14.88 11.28 10.26
C TRP A 155 16.35 11.09 9.92
N LEU A 156 17.11 12.18 10.06
CA LEU A 156 18.57 12.17 10.02
C LEU A 156 19.10 12.45 11.42
N ASP A 157 20.21 11.80 11.76
CA ASP A 157 20.94 12.01 13.01
C ASP A 157 20.09 11.79 14.26
N ILE A 158 19.22 10.76 14.27
CA ILE A 158 18.35 10.44 15.41
C ILE A 158 19.19 10.30 16.69
N GLY A 159 18.77 11.02 17.74
CA GLY A 159 19.43 10.99 19.04
C GLY A 159 20.74 11.78 19.12
N GLN A 160 21.13 12.48 18.05
CA GLN A 160 22.32 13.33 18.01
C GLN A 160 21.94 14.84 17.96
N PRO A 161 22.83 15.73 18.37
CA PRO A 161 22.64 17.16 18.09
C PRO A 161 22.48 17.37 16.57
N GLY A 162 21.40 18.03 16.18
CA GLY A 162 21.08 18.23 14.75
C GLY A 162 20.05 17.27 14.18
N THR A 163 19.43 16.38 14.99
CA THR A 163 18.29 15.55 14.58
C THR A 163 17.27 16.40 13.82
N ARG A 164 16.92 15.96 12.61
CA ARG A 164 15.94 16.66 11.77
C ARG A 164 15.15 15.69 10.90
N ALA A 165 13.87 16.02 10.70
CA ALA A 165 13.03 15.34 9.73
C ALA A 165 13.33 15.83 8.30
N VAL A 166 13.44 14.91 7.35
CA VAL A 166 13.41 15.19 5.92
C VAL A 166 12.04 14.76 5.41
N ARG A 167 11.39 15.63 4.64
CA ARG A 167 10.10 15.32 4.01
C ARG A 167 10.19 15.58 2.52
N GLN A 168 9.77 14.61 1.74
CA GLN A 168 9.73 14.72 0.30
C GLN A 168 8.42 14.14 -0.24
N ARG A 169 8.06 14.60 -1.42
CA ARG A 169 6.82 14.20 -2.09
C ARG A 169 7.07 13.91 -3.56
N TRP A 170 6.53 12.81 -4.02
CA TRP A 170 6.28 12.55 -5.42
C TRP A 170 4.82 12.85 -5.75
N ILE A 171 4.56 13.45 -6.92
CA ILE A 171 3.21 13.72 -7.43
C ILE A 171 3.12 13.07 -8.80
N ALA A 172 2.08 12.28 -9.02
CA ALA A 172 1.80 11.68 -10.32
C ALA A 172 1.52 12.77 -11.37
N THR A 173 2.16 12.67 -12.52
CA THR A 173 1.97 13.56 -13.67
C THR A 173 0.92 13.02 -14.64
#